data_aeb97b5a4131ee2ae9cae71488f1009e
#
_entry.id   aeb97b5a4131ee2ae9cae71488f1009e
#
_cell.length_a   1.000
_cell.length_b   1.000
_cell.length_c   1.000
_cell.angle_alpha   90.00
_cell.angle_beta   90.00
_cell.angle_gamma   90.00
#
_symmetry.space_group_name_H-M   'P 1'
#
loop_
_entity.id
_entity.type
_entity.pdbx_description
1 polymer ?
#
loop_
_entity_poly.entity_id
_entity_poly.type
_entity_poly.pdbx_seq_one_letter_code
_entity_poly.pdbx_strand_id
1 'polypeptide(L)'
;MKTRQARELGQRVAALVQAGQTDQAYALLAPTLAERTSFRMLGLVGEAVGAGPLETATTFLEHVAAAGSMGGWVVIGKALGEQLERDPGGVFVRCRAFIIAADVWYGTDILGERVPGPALVANLTPTLALLAPWREDANRWVRRSVGVAVHFWAKRSRGKAEHTAQAETLLAFVEPMFEEWEIDAVKGVGWGLKTLGRHYPDLVADWLAQQVVQRQRRHRKLTLRKALTFLSDEQRTRATG
;
A
#
# COMPACT_ATOMS: atom_id res chain seq x y z
N MET A 1 -21.89 9.60 -9.17
CA MET A 1 -21.84 10.57 -8.01
C MET A 1 -20.91 11.74 -8.34
N LYS A 2 -21.29 12.99 -8.05
CA LYS A 2 -20.44 14.21 -8.21
C LYS A 2 -19.64 14.49 -6.91
N THR A 3 -18.54 15.25 -7.01
CA THR A 3 -17.66 15.57 -5.87
C THR A 3 -18.42 16.19 -4.67
N ARG A 4 -19.36 17.13 -4.92
CA ARG A 4 -20.17 17.72 -3.85
C ARG A 4 -21.03 16.67 -3.13
N GLN A 5 -21.70 15.82 -3.87
CA GLN A 5 -22.52 14.72 -3.30
C GLN A 5 -21.68 13.73 -2.48
N ALA A 6 -20.44 13.42 -2.94
CA ALA A 6 -19.54 12.56 -2.18
C ALA A 6 -19.11 13.17 -0.85
N ARG A 7 -18.82 14.50 -0.83
CA ARG A 7 -18.51 15.21 0.43
C ARG A 7 -19.70 15.27 1.37
N GLU A 8 -20.89 15.60 0.85
CA GLU A 8 -22.14 15.62 1.65
C GLU A 8 -22.43 14.23 2.24
N LEU A 9 -22.29 13.17 1.45
CA LEU A 9 -22.42 11.79 1.92
C LEU A 9 -21.39 11.50 3.02
N GLY A 10 -20.12 11.85 2.80
CA GLY A 10 -19.05 11.64 3.75
C GLY A 10 -19.31 12.32 5.09
N GLN A 11 -19.75 13.58 5.06
CA GLN A 11 -20.11 14.34 6.28
C GLN A 11 -21.27 13.68 7.05
N ARG A 12 -22.32 13.23 6.34
CA ARG A 12 -23.46 12.56 6.96
C ARG A 12 -23.05 11.20 7.56
N VAL A 13 -22.26 10.40 6.85
CA VAL A 13 -21.73 9.13 7.35
C VAL A 13 -20.85 9.39 8.59
N ALA A 14 -19.94 10.36 8.53
CA ALA A 14 -19.05 10.70 9.64
C ALA A 14 -19.84 11.17 10.88
N ALA A 15 -20.90 11.97 10.72
CA ALA A 15 -21.76 12.39 11.83
C ALA A 15 -22.44 11.20 12.53
N LEU A 16 -22.94 10.23 11.76
CA LEU A 16 -23.53 9.00 12.31
C LEU A 16 -22.47 8.15 13.03
N VAL A 17 -21.27 8.02 12.47
CA VAL A 17 -20.15 7.31 13.08
C VAL A 17 -19.75 7.96 14.41
N GLN A 18 -19.64 9.28 14.46
CA GLN A 18 -19.32 10.02 15.69
C GLN A 18 -20.39 9.83 16.77
N ALA A 19 -21.66 9.69 16.37
CA ALA A 19 -22.77 9.40 17.26
C ALA A 19 -22.89 7.91 17.68
N GLY A 20 -21.94 7.05 17.24
CA GLY A 20 -21.97 5.61 17.52
C GLY A 20 -23.05 4.83 16.75
N GLN A 21 -23.67 5.44 15.74
CA GLN A 21 -24.75 4.85 14.95
C GLN A 21 -24.20 4.07 13.74
N THR A 22 -23.37 3.07 14.00
CA THR A 22 -22.61 2.32 13.00
C THR A 22 -23.51 1.70 11.92
N ASP A 23 -24.61 1.05 12.29
CA ASP A 23 -25.53 0.40 11.35
C ASP A 23 -26.21 1.42 10.41
N GLN A 24 -26.61 2.57 10.96
CA GLN A 24 -27.22 3.64 10.16
C GLN A 24 -26.21 4.28 9.21
N ALA A 25 -24.97 4.48 9.68
CA ALA A 25 -23.87 4.97 8.86
C ALA A 25 -23.58 4.01 7.69
N TYR A 26 -23.55 2.71 7.95
CA TYR A 26 -23.36 1.70 6.92
C TYR A 26 -24.54 1.63 5.95
N ALA A 27 -25.78 1.61 6.44
CA ALA A 27 -26.98 1.61 5.59
C ALA A 27 -27.02 2.83 4.64
N LEU A 28 -26.53 4.01 5.11
CA LEU A 28 -26.41 5.19 4.27
C LEU A 28 -25.33 5.04 3.19
N LEU A 29 -24.22 4.38 3.49
CA LEU A 29 -23.08 4.17 2.57
C LEU A 29 -23.32 3.02 1.59
N ALA A 30 -23.97 1.94 2.00
CA ALA A 30 -24.10 0.67 1.28
C ALA A 30 -24.58 0.81 -0.17
N PRO A 31 -25.57 1.63 -0.53
CA PRO A 31 -25.97 1.81 -1.94
C PRO A 31 -24.81 2.32 -2.82
N THR A 32 -23.97 3.24 -2.29
CA THR A 32 -22.80 3.78 -2.99
C THR A 32 -21.70 2.71 -3.17
N LEU A 33 -21.56 1.78 -2.24
CA LEU A 33 -20.62 0.65 -2.35
C LEU A 33 -21.11 -0.41 -3.35
N ALA A 34 -22.41 -0.59 -3.49
CA ALA A 34 -23.03 -1.53 -4.45
C ALA A 34 -22.93 -1.03 -5.91
N GLU A 35 -22.87 0.29 -6.11
CA GLU A 35 -22.76 0.89 -7.42
C GLU A 35 -21.29 1.00 -7.88
N ARG A 36 -21.09 1.18 -9.21
CA ARG A 36 -19.76 1.46 -9.77
C ARG A 36 -19.35 2.91 -9.47
N THR A 37 -18.96 3.17 -8.24
CA THR A 37 -18.49 4.49 -7.79
C THR A 37 -16.98 4.61 -7.92
N SER A 38 -16.49 5.77 -8.43
CA SER A 38 -15.06 5.98 -8.57
C SER A 38 -14.33 6.03 -7.23
N PHE A 39 -13.12 5.50 -7.18
CA PHE A 39 -12.27 5.50 -5.97
C PHE A 39 -12.03 6.90 -5.38
N ARG A 40 -12.00 7.92 -6.25
CA ARG A 40 -11.89 9.32 -5.80
C ARG A 40 -13.08 9.74 -4.94
N MET A 41 -14.30 9.36 -5.34
CA MET A 41 -15.52 9.73 -4.60
C MET A 41 -15.62 8.97 -3.29
N LEU A 42 -15.35 7.67 -3.31
CA LEU A 42 -15.28 6.84 -2.11
C LEU A 42 -14.19 7.32 -1.15
N GLY A 43 -13.06 7.80 -1.68
CA GLY A 43 -12.00 8.40 -0.89
C GLY A 43 -12.47 9.61 -0.07
N LEU A 44 -13.31 10.48 -0.64
CA LEU A 44 -13.87 11.63 0.10
C LEU A 44 -14.74 11.21 1.30
N VAL A 45 -15.45 10.09 1.18
CA VAL A 45 -16.19 9.52 2.31
C VAL A 45 -15.22 9.00 3.37
N GLY A 46 -14.18 8.26 2.98
CA GLY A 46 -13.16 7.77 3.89
C GLY A 46 -12.42 8.90 4.63
N GLU A 47 -12.07 9.99 3.93
CA GLU A 47 -11.47 11.18 4.52
C GLU A 47 -12.34 11.75 5.64
N ALA A 48 -13.64 11.94 5.39
CA ALA A 48 -14.56 12.48 6.38
C ALA A 48 -14.69 11.58 7.63
N VAL A 49 -14.76 10.25 7.43
CA VAL A 49 -14.79 9.27 8.55
C VAL A 49 -13.48 9.28 9.32
N GLY A 50 -12.34 9.26 8.61
CA GLY A 50 -11.01 9.23 9.20
C GLY A 50 -10.67 10.47 10.03
N ALA A 51 -11.24 11.63 9.71
CA ALA A 51 -11.08 12.86 10.48
C ALA A 51 -11.77 12.81 11.88
N GLY A 52 -12.71 11.89 12.08
CA GLY A 52 -13.43 11.69 13.34
C GLY A 52 -12.63 11.01 14.45
N PRO A 53 -13.26 10.70 15.60
CA PRO A 53 -12.64 9.97 16.70
C PRO A 53 -12.18 8.56 16.26
N LEU A 54 -11.00 8.13 16.74
CA LEU A 54 -10.37 6.88 16.31
C LEU A 54 -11.23 5.64 16.64
N GLU A 55 -11.81 5.59 17.83
CA GLU A 55 -12.57 4.44 18.33
C GLU A 55 -13.82 4.18 17.49
N THR A 56 -14.70 5.18 17.35
CA THR A 56 -15.94 5.05 16.60
C THR A 56 -15.68 4.84 15.11
N ALA A 57 -14.65 5.49 14.57
CA ALA A 57 -14.21 5.25 13.20
C ALA A 57 -13.75 3.80 13.02
N THR A 58 -12.96 3.24 13.93
CA THR A 58 -12.47 1.84 13.84
C THR A 58 -13.64 0.86 13.82
N THR A 59 -14.59 0.97 14.74
CA THR A 59 -15.79 0.12 14.79
C THR A 59 -16.59 0.18 13.47
N PHE A 60 -16.75 1.37 12.90
CA PHE A 60 -17.43 1.52 11.61
C PHE A 60 -16.63 0.89 10.46
N LEU A 61 -15.31 1.06 10.43
CA LEU A 61 -14.46 0.48 9.38
C LEU A 61 -14.44 -1.06 9.43
N GLU A 62 -14.51 -1.66 10.62
CA GLU A 62 -14.69 -3.11 10.80
C GLU A 62 -16.02 -3.59 10.19
N HIS A 63 -17.10 -2.85 10.42
CA HIS A 63 -18.40 -3.13 9.80
C HIS A 63 -18.34 -3.05 8.26
N VAL A 64 -17.67 -2.02 7.72
CA VAL A 64 -17.44 -1.89 6.26
C VAL A 64 -16.59 -3.05 5.72
N ALA A 65 -15.57 -3.48 6.46
CA ALA A 65 -14.69 -4.58 6.08
C ALA A 65 -15.44 -5.92 5.98
N ALA A 66 -16.39 -6.18 6.88
CA ALA A 66 -17.19 -7.39 6.89
C ALA A 66 -17.98 -7.60 5.58
N ALA A 67 -18.32 -6.53 4.86
CA ALA A 67 -18.97 -6.61 3.56
C ALA A 67 -18.04 -6.99 2.40
N GLY A 68 -16.72 -6.96 2.58
CA GLY A 68 -15.70 -7.43 1.63
C GLY A 68 -15.68 -6.72 0.27
N SER A 69 -16.32 -5.56 0.13
CA SER A 69 -16.45 -4.87 -1.15
C SER A 69 -15.18 -4.09 -1.54
N MET A 70 -14.87 -4.04 -2.84
CA MET A 70 -13.73 -3.25 -3.34
C MET A 70 -13.84 -1.77 -2.95
N GLY A 71 -15.04 -1.21 -3.01
CA GLY A 71 -15.31 0.17 -2.59
C GLY A 71 -15.09 0.40 -1.09
N GLY A 72 -15.42 -0.59 -0.26
CA GLY A 72 -15.19 -0.59 1.17
C GLY A 72 -13.71 -0.46 1.51
N TRP A 73 -12.84 -1.20 0.84
CA TRP A 73 -11.39 -1.09 1.03
C TRP A 73 -10.83 0.30 0.70
N VAL A 74 -11.45 1.00 -0.27
CA VAL A 74 -11.09 2.39 -0.58
C VAL A 74 -11.46 3.33 0.56
N VAL A 75 -12.66 3.19 1.11
CA VAL A 75 -13.13 3.98 2.27
C VAL A 75 -12.22 3.73 3.47
N ILE A 76 -11.96 2.45 3.80
CA ILE A 76 -11.07 2.05 4.89
C ILE A 76 -9.67 2.64 4.72
N GLY A 77 -9.05 2.43 3.56
CA GLY A 77 -7.68 2.89 3.31
C GLY A 77 -7.55 4.41 3.40
N LYS A 78 -8.56 5.17 2.94
CA LYS A 78 -8.53 6.63 3.06
C LYS A 78 -8.78 7.10 4.50
N ALA A 79 -9.70 6.47 5.21
CA ALA A 79 -9.93 6.79 6.62
C ALA A 79 -8.68 6.54 7.48
N LEU A 80 -8.00 5.41 7.30
CA LEU A 80 -6.73 5.13 7.96
C LEU A 80 -5.63 6.12 7.55
N GLY A 81 -5.58 6.53 6.27
CA GLY A 81 -4.64 7.54 5.78
C GLY A 81 -4.79 8.88 6.52
N GLU A 82 -6.02 9.31 6.80
CA GLU A 82 -6.30 10.54 7.57
C GLU A 82 -5.91 10.43 9.06
N GLN A 83 -5.75 9.22 9.57
CA GLN A 83 -5.37 8.97 10.97
C GLN A 83 -3.85 8.87 11.17
N LEU A 84 -3.05 8.78 10.10
CA LEU A 84 -1.61 8.51 10.16
C LEU A 84 -0.82 9.50 11.04
N GLU A 85 -1.14 10.78 10.98
CA GLU A 85 -0.44 11.80 11.78
C GLU A 85 -0.77 11.71 13.28
N ARG A 86 -1.99 11.24 13.61
CA ARG A 86 -2.49 11.16 15.00
C ARG A 86 -2.08 9.88 15.71
N ASP A 87 -1.99 8.76 14.96
CA ASP A 87 -1.74 7.43 15.52
C ASP A 87 -1.06 6.51 14.49
N PRO A 88 0.19 6.79 14.10
CA PRO A 88 0.88 6.01 13.07
C PRO A 88 1.00 4.52 13.42
N GLY A 89 1.33 4.20 14.67
CA GLY A 89 1.48 2.82 15.13
C GLY A 89 0.18 2.04 15.07
N GLY A 90 -0.89 2.59 15.65
CA GLY A 90 -2.21 1.96 15.64
C GLY A 90 -2.80 1.86 14.24
N VAL A 91 -2.56 2.84 13.35
CA VAL A 91 -2.95 2.77 11.94
C VAL A 91 -2.29 1.59 11.23
N PHE A 92 -1.00 1.35 11.44
CA PHE A 92 -0.31 0.20 10.84
C PHE A 92 -0.83 -1.13 11.36
N VAL A 93 -1.14 -1.23 12.65
CA VAL A 93 -1.78 -2.43 13.25
C VAL A 93 -3.15 -2.68 12.61
N ARG A 94 -4.01 -1.66 12.52
CA ARG A 94 -5.33 -1.78 11.89
C ARG A 94 -5.24 -2.07 10.39
N CYS A 95 -4.34 -1.40 9.67
CA CYS A 95 -4.11 -1.65 8.24
C CYS A 95 -3.70 -3.11 7.99
N ARG A 96 -2.79 -3.66 8.80
CA ARG A 96 -2.41 -5.08 8.74
C ARG A 96 -3.62 -5.99 8.93
N ALA A 97 -4.44 -5.72 9.94
CA ALA A 97 -5.65 -6.50 10.21
C ALA A 97 -6.63 -6.48 9.03
N PHE A 98 -6.85 -5.30 8.42
CA PHE A 98 -7.71 -5.17 7.24
C PHE A 98 -7.12 -5.84 5.99
N ILE A 99 -5.81 -5.84 5.81
CA ILE A 99 -5.16 -6.58 4.72
C ILE A 99 -5.42 -8.08 4.88
N ILE A 100 -5.31 -8.61 6.09
CA ILE A 100 -5.60 -10.02 6.39
C ILE A 100 -7.08 -10.33 6.16
N ALA A 101 -7.98 -9.48 6.64
CA ALA A 101 -9.43 -9.63 6.46
C ALA A 101 -9.86 -9.55 4.99
N ALA A 102 -9.18 -8.75 4.18
CA ALA A 102 -9.46 -8.65 2.75
C ALA A 102 -9.17 -9.97 2.01
N ASP A 103 -8.11 -10.66 2.38
CA ASP A 103 -7.59 -11.90 1.78
C ASP A 103 -7.63 -11.92 0.23
N VAL A 104 -7.40 -10.76 -0.40
CA VAL A 104 -7.45 -10.58 -1.85
C VAL A 104 -6.48 -9.49 -2.32
N TRP A 105 -5.92 -9.70 -3.52
CA TRP A 105 -4.89 -8.83 -4.06
C TRP A 105 -5.31 -7.35 -4.19
N TYR A 106 -6.55 -7.07 -4.63
CA TYR A 106 -6.99 -5.68 -4.82
C TYR A 106 -7.23 -4.95 -3.50
N GLY A 107 -7.73 -5.64 -2.46
CA GLY A 107 -7.85 -5.07 -1.10
C GLY A 107 -6.48 -4.71 -0.54
N THR A 108 -5.51 -5.63 -0.68
CA THR A 108 -4.12 -5.41 -0.30
C THR A 108 -3.49 -4.22 -1.02
N ASP A 109 -3.64 -4.15 -2.35
CA ASP A 109 -3.05 -3.08 -3.15
C ASP A 109 -3.70 -1.72 -2.83
N ILE A 110 -5.03 -1.69 -2.66
CA ILE A 110 -5.78 -0.50 -2.24
C ILE A 110 -5.28 0.03 -0.89
N LEU A 111 -5.13 -0.84 0.10
CA LEU A 111 -4.65 -0.47 1.44
C LEU A 111 -3.17 -0.06 1.42
N GLY A 112 -2.33 -0.81 0.69
CA GLY A 112 -0.91 -0.53 0.51
C GLY A 112 -0.64 0.85 -0.12
N GLU A 113 -1.41 1.22 -1.12
CA GLU A 113 -1.30 2.53 -1.78
C GLU A 113 -1.88 3.70 -0.95
N ARG A 114 -2.69 3.45 0.08
CA ARG A 114 -3.39 4.49 0.85
C ARG A 114 -2.84 4.68 2.25
N VAL A 115 -2.13 3.72 2.79
CA VAL A 115 -1.60 3.79 4.15
C VAL A 115 -0.07 3.74 4.13
N PRO A 116 0.62 2.59 3.96
CA PRO A 116 2.08 2.58 4.04
C PRO A 116 2.75 3.33 2.88
N GLY A 117 2.16 3.37 1.70
CA GLY A 117 2.73 4.10 0.56
C GLY A 117 2.84 5.61 0.80
N PRO A 118 1.76 6.33 1.15
CA PRO A 118 1.82 7.74 1.54
C PRO A 118 2.69 7.98 2.75
N ALA A 119 2.67 7.10 3.76
CA ALA A 119 3.53 7.20 4.93
C ALA A 119 5.03 7.17 4.56
N LEU A 120 5.45 6.29 3.63
CA LEU A 120 6.84 6.28 3.10
C LEU A 120 7.22 7.59 2.42
N VAL A 121 6.29 8.21 1.69
CA VAL A 121 6.54 9.50 1.02
C VAL A 121 6.69 10.62 2.04
N ALA A 122 5.87 10.62 3.09
CA ALA A 122 5.88 11.67 4.11
C ALA A 122 7.10 11.54 5.05
N ASN A 123 7.36 10.33 5.57
CA ASN A 123 8.37 10.08 6.60
C ASN A 123 9.00 8.69 6.42
N LEU A 124 10.05 8.60 5.59
CA LEU A 124 10.66 7.32 5.19
C LEU A 124 11.11 6.49 6.40
N THR A 125 12.04 7.01 7.21
CA THR A 125 12.71 6.24 8.27
C THR A 125 11.74 5.68 9.33
N PRO A 126 10.85 6.46 9.95
CA PRO A 126 9.90 5.90 10.91
C PRO A 126 8.91 4.93 10.26
N THR A 127 8.53 5.15 8.99
CA THR A 127 7.65 4.23 8.27
C THR A 127 8.33 2.89 7.99
N LEU A 128 9.61 2.88 7.65
CA LEU A 128 10.37 1.64 7.49
C LEU A 128 10.44 0.82 8.79
N ALA A 129 10.55 1.48 9.94
CA ALA A 129 10.50 0.79 11.23
C ALA A 129 9.14 0.11 11.47
N LEU A 130 8.03 0.78 11.11
CA LEU A 130 6.68 0.19 11.20
C LEU A 130 6.44 -0.93 10.19
N LEU A 131 7.07 -0.87 9.02
CA LEU A 131 6.97 -1.90 7.97
C LEU A 131 7.93 -3.07 8.18
N ALA A 132 8.97 -2.93 8.98
CA ALA A 132 10.00 -3.96 9.14
C ALA A 132 9.42 -5.34 9.53
N PRO A 133 8.46 -5.45 10.47
CA PRO A 133 7.84 -6.74 10.80
C PRO A 133 7.02 -7.32 9.63
N TRP A 134 6.51 -6.50 8.71
CA TRP A 134 5.67 -6.96 7.62
C TRP A 134 6.43 -7.74 6.54
N ARG A 135 7.75 -7.59 6.48
CA ARG A 135 8.60 -8.33 5.52
C ARG A 135 8.61 -9.84 5.79
N GLU A 136 8.43 -10.22 7.05
CA GLU A 136 8.47 -11.61 7.54
C GLU A 136 7.12 -12.08 8.07
N ASP A 137 6.05 -11.32 7.82
CA ASP A 137 4.71 -11.67 8.28
C ASP A 137 4.27 -13.03 7.73
N ALA A 138 3.59 -13.84 8.55
CA ALA A 138 3.07 -15.13 8.11
C ALA A 138 2.09 -14.99 6.94
N ASN A 139 1.34 -13.89 6.87
CA ASN A 139 0.35 -13.63 5.84
C ASN A 139 0.99 -13.07 4.57
N ARG A 140 0.77 -13.74 3.43
CA ARG A 140 1.30 -13.36 2.11
C ARG A 140 0.87 -11.97 1.64
N TRP A 141 -0.34 -11.55 2.01
CA TRP A 141 -0.87 -10.25 1.61
C TRP A 141 -0.20 -9.10 2.35
N VAL A 142 0.13 -9.30 3.62
CA VAL A 142 0.91 -8.33 4.40
C VAL A 142 2.29 -8.18 3.78
N ARG A 143 2.99 -9.28 3.46
CA ARG A 143 4.27 -9.23 2.75
C ARG A 143 4.15 -8.58 1.37
N ARG A 144 3.07 -8.87 0.61
CA ARG A 144 2.78 -8.20 -0.68
C ARG A 144 2.71 -6.69 -0.54
N SER A 145 2.05 -6.19 0.49
CA SER A 145 1.81 -4.75 0.67
C SER A 145 3.08 -3.95 0.89
N VAL A 146 4.17 -4.57 1.38
CA VAL A 146 5.49 -3.93 1.45
C VAL A 146 5.96 -3.51 0.05
N GLY A 147 5.89 -4.41 -0.92
CA GLY A 147 6.24 -4.10 -2.30
C GLY A 147 5.30 -3.06 -2.94
N VAL A 148 4.02 -3.07 -2.57
CA VAL A 148 3.04 -2.05 -3.01
C VAL A 148 3.38 -0.68 -2.45
N ALA A 149 3.78 -0.59 -1.19
CA ALA A 149 4.21 0.67 -0.57
C ALA A 149 5.47 1.24 -1.27
N VAL A 150 6.45 0.39 -1.56
CA VAL A 150 7.65 0.76 -2.33
C VAL A 150 7.28 1.22 -3.75
N HIS A 151 6.36 0.51 -4.43
CA HIS A 151 5.83 0.95 -5.72
C HIS A 151 5.24 2.36 -5.65
N PHE A 152 4.40 2.62 -4.64
CA PHE A 152 3.76 3.93 -4.48
C PHE A 152 4.81 5.03 -4.28
N TRP A 153 5.78 4.81 -3.40
CA TRP A 153 6.87 5.75 -3.16
C TRP A 153 7.67 6.01 -4.45
N ALA A 154 8.12 4.97 -5.15
CA ALA A 154 8.90 5.09 -6.38
C ALA A 154 8.16 5.86 -7.48
N LYS A 155 6.84 5.63 -7.62
CA LYS A 155 5.98 6.38 -8.53
C LYS A 155 5.90 7.87 -8.18
N ARG A 156 5.97 8.23 -6.91
CA ARG A 156 5.91 9.62 -6.42
C ARG A 156 7.26 10.33 -6.48
N SER A 157 8.37 9.61 -6.29
CA SER A 157 9.72 10.16 -6.41
C SER A 157 10.06 10.64 -7.82
N ARG A 158 9.44 10.02 -8.85
CA ARG A 158 9.61 10.36 -10.28
C ARG A 158 11.07 10.36 -10.75
N GLY A 159 11.96 9.62 -10.10
CA GLY A 159 13.38 9.54 -10.46
C GLY A 159 14.19 10.81 -10.17
N LYS A 160 13.70 11.66 -9.28
CA LYS A 160 14.44 12.86 -8.91
C LYS A 160 15.74 12.48 -8.19
N ALA A 161 16.85 13.13 -8.57
CA ALA A 161 18.18 12.86 -8.01
C ALA A 161 18.24 13.06 -6.48
N GLU A 162 17.48 14.01 -5.95
CA GLU A 162 17.37 14.27 -4.51
C GLU A 162 16.84 13.08 -3.70
N HIS A 163 16.18 12.12 -4.34
CA HIS A 163 15.62 10.92 -3.71
C HIS A 163 16.46 9.65 -3.93
N THR A 164 17.65 9.75 -4.54
CA THR A 164 18.49 8.57 -4.83
C THR A 164 18.85 7.81 -3.57
N ALA A 165 19.31 8.49 -2.53
CA ALA A 165 19.67 7.86 -1.24
C ALA A 165 18.46 7.16 -0.58
N GLN A 166 17.24 7.69 -0.77
CA GLN A 166 16.03 7.05 -0.28
C GLN A 166 15.70 5.79 -1.10
N ALA A 167 15.93 5.81 -2.43
CA ALA A 167 15.77 4.63 -3.29
C ALA A 167 16.75 3.52 -2.90
N GLU A 168 18.01 3.85 -2.59
CA GLU A 168 19.00 2.92 -2.04
C GLU A 168 18.52 2.31 -0.73
N THR A 169 18.03 3.14 0.19
CA THR A 169 17.46 2.69 1.47
C THR A 169 16.30 1.71 1.25
N LEU A 170 15.42 1.98 0.28
CA LEU A 170 14.30 1.09 -0.04
C LEU A 170 14.76 -0.23 -0.67
N LEU A 171 15.78 -0.23 -1.53
CA LEU A 171 16.38 -1.46 -2.06
C LEU A 171 16.99 -2.31 -0.94
N ALA A 172 17.74 -1.70 -0.03
CA ALA A 172 18.28 -2.38 1.15
C ALA A 172 17.14 -2.92 2.05
N PHE A 173 16.05 -2.16 2.21
CA PHE A 173 14.91 -2.58 3.00
C PHE A 173 14.21 -3.81 2.42
N VAL A 174 14.02 -3.89 1.10
CA VAL A 174 13.36 -5.05 0.46
C VAL A 174 14.31 -6.20 0.15
N GLU A 175 15.61 -6.04 0.40
CA GLU A 175 16.62 -7.06 0.09
C GLU A 175 16.30 -8.45 0.68
N PRO A 176 15.86 -8.60 1.95
CA PRO A 176 15.48 -9.92 2.48
C PRO A 176 14.35 -10.58 1.70
N MET A 177 13.44 -9.77 1.12
CA MET A 177 12.30 -10.26 0.34
C MET A 177 12.66 -10.67 -1.10
N PHE A 178 13.91 -10.53 -1.53
CA PHE A 178 14.36 -11.00 -2.84
C PHE A 178 14.23 -12.53 -2.96
N GLU A 179 14.34 -13.24 -1.85
CA GLU A 179 14.18 -14.70 -1.74
C GLU A 179 12.74 -15.14 -1.45
N GLU A 180 11.76 -14.27 -1.59
CA GLU A 180 10.34 -14.60 -1.40
C GLU A 180 9.86 -15.64 -2.43
N TRP A 181 9.10 -16.65 -1.97
CA TRP A 181 8.58 -17.74 -2.81
C TRP A 181 7.06 -17.74 -2.94
N GLU A 182 6.32 -17.16 -2.00
CA GLU A 182 4.87 -17.07 -2.10
C GLU A 182 4.46 -16.14 -3.25
N ILE A 183 3.70 -16.67 -4.19
CA ILE A 183 3.46 -16.01 -5.49
C ILE A 183 2.83 -14.61 -5.37
N ASP A 184 1.95 -14.42 -4.40
CA ASP A 184 1.27 -13.13 -4.23
C ASP A 184 2.18 -12.08 -3.60
N ALA A 185 3.03 -12.47 -2.64
CA ALA A 185 4.07 -11.61 -2.09
C ALA A 185 5.13 -11.27 -3.16
N VAL A 186 5.58 -12.26 -3.94
CA VAL A 186 6.48 -12.08 -5.10
C VAL A 186 5.94 -11.05 -6.10
N LYS A 187 4.63 -11.08 -6.39
CA LYS A 187 4.01 -10.10 -7.30
C LYS A 187 4.11 -8.67 -6.75
N GLY A 188 3.93 -8.48 -5.44
CA GLY A 188 4.06 -7.19 -4.77
C GLY A 188 5.49 -6.68 -4.77
N VAL A 189 6.44 -7.47 -4.27
CA VAL A 189 7.88 -7.14 -4.27
C VAL A 189 8.37 -6.82 -5.68
N GLY A 190 8.05 -7.68 -6.65
CA GLY A 190 8.39 -7.45 -8.04
C GLY A 190 7.75 -6.18 -8.63
N TRP A 191 6.59 -5.74 -8.15
CA TRP A 191 5.98 -4.48 -8.56
C TRP A 191 6.76 -3.28 -8.02
N GLY A 192 7.17 -3.33 -6.76
CA GLY A 192 8.06 -2.33 -6.15
C GLY A 192 9.38 -2.19 -6.93
N LEU A 193 10.08 -3.31 -7.14
CA LEU A 193 11.34 -3.35 -7.90
C LEU A 193 11.18 -2.86 -9.35
N LYS A 194 10.11 -3.27 -10.03
CA LYS A 194 9.77 -2.79 -11.38
C LYS A 194 9.67 -1.27 -11.44
N THR A 195 9.03 -0.66 -10.45
CA THR A 195 8.81 0.79 -10.44
C THR A 195 10.07 1.54 -10.04
N LEU A 196 10.85 1.00 -9.11
CA LEU A 196 12.20 1.51 -8.84
C LEU A 196 13.07 1.46 -10.10
N GLY A 197 13.09 0.34 -10.83
CA GLY A 197 13.84 0.22 -12.09
C GLY A 197 13.39 1.18 -13.18
N ARG A 198 12.12 1.61 -13.17
CA ARG A 198 11.64 2.65 -14.09
C ARG A 198 12.24 4.02 -13.80
N HIS A 199 12.46 4.34 -12.54
CA HIS A 199 12.84 5.68 -12.09
C HIS A 199 14.32 5.79 -11.70
N TYR A 200 14.95 4.68 -11.30
CA TYR A 200 16.34 4.58 -10.87
C TYR A 200 16.99 3.33 -11.52
N PRO A 201 17.07 3.27 -12.87
CA PRO A 201 17.44 2.03 -13.57
C PRO A 201 18.85 1.55 -13.26
N ASP A 202 19.86 2.44 -13.21
CA ASP A 202 21.23 2.05 -12.90
C ASP A 202 21.36 1.52 -11.47
N LEU A 203 20.73 2.19 -10.51
CA LEU A 203 20.73 1.75 -9.13
C LEU A 203 20.13 0.34 -8.97
N VAL A 204 19.01 0.06 -9.67
CA VAL A 204 18.37 -1.27 -9.63
C VAL A 204 19.23 -2.30 -10.36
N ALA A 205 19.88 -1.95 -11.48
CA ALA A 205 20.77 -2.87 -12.19
C ALA A 205 21.97 -3.27 -11.32
N ASP A 206 22.61 -2.32 -10.65
CA ASP A 206 23.75 -2.56 -9.77
C ASP A 206 23.34 -3.39 -8.54
N TRP A 207 22.19 -3.07 -7.94
CA TRP A 207 21.63 -3.85 -6.84
C TRP A 207 21.32 -5.29 -7.27
N LEU A 208 20.72 -5.50 -8.46
CA LEU A 208 20.45 -6.84 -9.00
C LEU A 208 21.73 -7.63 -9.25
N ALA A 209 22.77 -6.98 -9.80
CA ALA A 209 24.08 -7.62 -10.00
C ALA A 209 24.65 -8.14 -8.67
N GLN A 210 24.53 -7.39 -7.59
CA GLN A 210 24.92 -7.84 -6.26
C GLN A 210 24.13 -9.08 -5.80
N GLN A 211 22.80 -9.09 -6.00
CA GLN A 211 21.95 -10.19 -5.55
C GLN A 211 22.15 -11.45 -6.41
N VAL A 212 22.16 -11.30 -7.74
CA VAL A 212 22.12 -12.42 -8.70
C VAL A 212 23.51 -12.95 -9.01
N VAL A 213 24.47 -12.06 -9.35
CA VAL A 213 25.79 -12.45 -9.83
C VAL A 213 26.76 -12.67 -8.66
N GLN A 214 26.89 -11.68 -7.77
CA GLN A 214 27.90 -11.73 -6.72
C GLN A 214 27.51 -12.67 -5.58
N ARG A 215 26.25 -12.56 -5.09
CA ARG A 215 25.76 -13.34 -3.94
C ARG A 215 25.05 -14.63 -4.34
N GLN A 216 24.69 -14.81 -5.63
CA GLN A 216 24.00 -15.97 -6.18
C GLN A 216 22.76 -16.36 -5.37
N ARG A 217 22.00 -15.37 -4.92
CA ARG A 217 20.81 -15.57 -4.06
C ARG A 217 19.71 -16.29 -4.82
N ARG A 218 19.03 -17.18 -4.14
CA ARG A 218 17.83 -17.84 -4.67
C ARG A 218 16.73 -16.83 -4.89
N HIS A 219 16.06 -16.89 -6.04
CA HIS A 219 14.96 -16.00 -6.35
C HIS A 219 13.97 -16.64 -7.32
N ARG A 220 12.74 -16.19 -7.30
CA ARG A 220 11.78 -16.58 -8.34
C ARG A 220 12.07 -15.84 -9.65
N LYS A 221 11.98 -16.56 -10.77
CA LYS A 221 12.09 -15.96 -12.12
C LYS A 221 11.16 -14.77 -12.32
N LEU A 222 9.98 -14.77 -11.68
CA LEU A 222 9.02 -13.67 -11.74
C LEU A 222 9.54 -12.39 -11.09
N THR A 223 10.22 -12.47 -9.94
CA THR A 223 10.83 -11.32 -9.26
C THR A 223 11.83 -10.64 -10.19
N LEU A 224 12.77 -11.41 -10.72
CA LEU A 224 13.80 -10.90 -11.63
C LEU A 224 13.19 -10.33 -12.92
N ARG A 225 12.29 -11.06 -13.58
CA ARG A 225 11.60 -10.58 -14.78
C ARG A 225 10.89 -9.25 -14.56
N LYS A 226 10.23 -9.07 -13.43
CA LYS A 226 9.58 -7.80 -13.10
C LYS A 226 10.59 -6.68 -12.88
N ALA A 227 11.64 -6.93 -12.11
CA ALA A 227 12.69 -5.94 -11.83
C ALA A 227 13.36 -5.44 -13.11
N LEU A 228 13.62 -6.34 -14.07
CA LEU A 228 14.24 -6.03 -15.36
C LEU A 228 13.33 -5.29 -16.36
N THR A 229 12.04 -5.12 -16.08
CA THR A 229 11.03 -4.66 -17.08
C THR A 229 11.41 -3.35 -17.78
N PHE A 230 11.97 -2.39 -17.06
CA PHE A 230 12.29 -1.06 -17.58
C PHE A 230 13.79 -0.80 -17.76
N LEU A 231 14.63 -1.80 -17.54
CA LEU A 231 16.07 -1.68 -17.74
C LEU A 231 16.41 -1.81 -19.23
N SER A 232 17.43 -1.10 -19.68
CA SER A 232 18.03 -1.25 -21.02
C SER A 232 18.73 -2.61 -21.15
N ASP A 233 19.09 -3.01 -22.35
CA ASP A 233 19.78 -4.29 -22.57
C ASP A 233 21.16 -4.30 -21.88
N GLU A 234 21.90 -3.19 -21.90
CA GLU A 234 23.14 -3.03 -21.15
C GLU A 234 22.95 -3.21 -19.64
N GLN A 235 21.92 -2.55 -19.07
CA GLN A 235 21.58 -2.68 -17.66
C GLN A 235 21.12 -4.08 -17.28
N ARG A 236 20.39 -4.77 -18.17
CA ARG A 236 19.99 -6.19 -17.98
C ARG A 236 21.20 -7.11 -17.97
N THR A 237 22.13 -6.94 -18.92
CA THR A 237 23.37 -7.71 -18.95
C THR A 237 24.16 -7.51 -17.67
N ARG A 238 24.36 -6.26 -17.24
CA ARG A 238 25.01 -5.94 -15.96
C ARG A 238 24.33 -6.61 -14.76
N ALA A 239 22.99 -6.63 -14.75
CA ALA A 239 22.18 -7.18 -13.65
C ALA A 239 22.22 -8.71 -13.55
N THR A 240 22.50 -9.42 -14.66
CA THR A 240 22.36 -10.89 -14.72
C THR A 240 23.66 -11.63 -15.09
N GLY A 241 24.72 -10.93 -15.51
CA GLY A 241 26.00 -11.49 -16.01
C GLY A 241 25.86 -11.82 -17.48
#